data_33bf733f15100b5087a9103ef4565353
#
_entry.id   33bf733f15100b5087a9103ef4565353
#
_cell.length_a   1.000
_cell.length_b   1.000
_cell.length_c   1.000
_cell.angle_alpha   90.00
_cell.angle_beta   90.00
_cell.angle_gamma   90.00
#
_symmetry.space_group_name_H-M   'P 1'
#
loop_
_entity.id
_entity.type
_entity.pdbx_description
1 polymer ?
#
loop_
_entity_poly.entity_id
_entity_poly.type
_entity_poly.pdbx_seq_one_letter_code
_entity_poly.pdbx_strand_id
1 'polypeptide(L)'
;MIVLLNKPYGVLCQFTDREGRATLADHVRVPGVYAAGRLDHDSEGLLVLTDDGALAHRLTDPRHKGAKTYLVQVEGEPSEAQVRALRDGVVLNDGLARAEEVQRVAAPKWLWPRNPPVRFRKSVPTHWLELVIREGRNRQVRRMTAAVGLPTLRLV
;
A
#
# COMPACT_ATOMS: atom_id res chain seq x y z
N MET A 1 -2.30 -17.78 16.39
CA MET A 1 -2.76 -17.99 15.01
C MET A 1 -2.40 -16.78 14.15
N ILE A 2 -1.88 -17.02 12.97
CA ILE A 2 -1.58 -15.96 11.99
C ILE A 2 -2.37 -16.28 10.73
N VAL A 3 -3.07 -15.29 10.22
CA VAL A 3 -3.79 -15.35 8.95
C VAL A 3 -3.18 -14.32 8.00
N LEU A 4 -2.83 -14.75 6.80
CA LEU A 4 -2.36 -13.86 5.75
C LEU A 4 -3.48 -13.70 4.73
N LEU A 5 -3.88 -12.45 4.50
CA LEU A 5 -4.89 -12.11 3.52
C LEU A 5 -4.25 -11.31 2.39
N ASN A 6 -4.56 -11.68 1.17
CA ASN A 6 -4.35 -10.80 0.03
C ASN A 6 -5.60 -9.92 -0.08
N LYS A 7 -5.55 -8.75 0.56
CA LYS A 7 -6.70 -7.86 0.64
C LYS A 7 -7.06 -7.32 -0.74
N PRO A 8 -8.32 -7.52 -1.20
CA PRO A 8 -8.75 -6.94 -2.48
C PRO A 8 -8.91 -5.43 -2.41
N TYR A 9 -8.87 -4.80 -3.56
CA TYR A 9 -9.26 -3.41 -3.73
C TYR A 9 -10.72 -3.22 -3.30
N GLY A 10 -11.00 -2.11 -2.64
CA GLY A 10 -12.37 -1.76 -2.28
C GLY A 10 -12.88 -2.40 -0.99
N VAL A 11 -12.02 -3.09 -0.26
CA VAL A 11 -12.36 -3.73 1.01
C VAL A 11 -11.82 -2.90 2.18
N LEU A 12 -12.70 -2.57 3.12
CA LEU A 12 -12.32 -1.86 4.33
C LEU A 12 -11.54 -2.79 5.28
N CYS A 13 -10.46 -2.26 5.86
CA CYS A 13 -9.59 -3.00 6.77
C CYS A 13 -10.18 -3.07 8.18
N GLN A 14 -11.41 -3.56 8.26
CA GLN A 14 -12.19 -3.73 9.49
C GLN A 14 -13.26 -4.79 9.27
N PHE A 15 -13.91 -5.26 10.35
CA PHE A 15 -14.87 -6.36 10.27
C PHE A 15 -16.31 -5.89 10.19
N THR A 16 -16.61 -4.63 10.45
CA THR A 16 -17.96 -4.08 10.42
C THR A 16 -18.01 -2.77 9.67
N ASP A 17 -19.15 -2.46 9.09
CA ASP A 17 -19.40 -1.17 8.45
C ASP A 17 -20.89 -0.85 8.48
N ARG A 18 -21.22 0.33 8.98
CA ARG A 18 -22.63 0.78 9.09
C ARG A 18 -23.27 1.05 7.73
N GLU A 19 -22.47 1.38 6.73
CA GLU A 19 -22.95 1.68 5.38
C GLU A 19 -23.02 0.45 4.47
N GLY A 20 -22.70 -0.73 5.00
CA GLY A 20 -22.77 -1.98 4.24
C GLY A 20 -21.67 -2.16 3.20
N ARG A 21 -20.59 -1.40 3.28
CA ARG A 21 -19.45 -1.58 2.38
C ARG A 21 -18.72 -2.90 2.66
N ALA A 22 -18.01 -3.42 1.66
CA ALA A 22 -17.24 -4.65 1.81
C ALA A 22 -16.17 -4.48 2.90
N THR A 23 -16.04 -5.49 3.76
CA THR A 23 -15.11 -5.50 4.88
C THR A 23 -14.32 -6.81 4.91
N LEU A 24 -13.39 -6.92 5.87
CA LEU A 24 -12.61 -8.14 6.09
C LEU A 24 -13.51 -9.33 6.43
N ALA A 25 -14.70 -9.11 7.00
CA ALA A 25 -15.63 -10.19 7.32
C ALA A 25 -16.08 -11.00 6.10
N ASP A 26 -16.04 -10.38 4.92
CA ASP A 26 -16.39 -11.06 3.67
C ASP A 26 -15.30 -12.04 3.21
N HIS A 27 -14.09 -11.92 3.74
CA HIS A 27 -12.92 -12.66 3.28
C HIS A 27 -12.23 -13.48 4.36
N VAL A 28 -12.38 -13.12 5.63
CA VAL A 28 -11.73 -13.79 6.76
C VAL A 28 -12.80 -14.34 7.68
N ARG A 29 -12.83 -15.67 7.82
CA ARG A 29 -13.84 -16.37 8.64
C ARG A 29 -13.26 -17.02 9.89
N VAL A 30 -12.00 -16.72 10.21
CA VAL A 30 -11.35 -17.21 11.44
C VAL A 30 -11.77 -16.32 12.60
N PRO A 31 -12.43 -16.85 13.63
CA PRO A 31 -12.86 -16.03 14.76
C PRO A 31 -11.67 -15.54 15.60
N GLY A 32 -11.81 -14.36 16.18
CA GLY A 32 -10.87 -13.83 17.15
C GLY A 32 -9.63 -13.16 16.58
N VAL A 33 -9.41 -13.22 15.26
CA VAL A 33 -8.28 -12.52 14.64
C VAL A 33 -8.65 -11.09 14.29
N TYR A 34 -7.65 -10.22 14.31
CA TYR A 34 -7.78 -8.82 13.91
C TYR A 34 -6.52 -8.37 13.16
N ALA A 35 -6.65 -7.30 12.38
CA ALA A 35 -5.55 -6.83 11.53
C ALA A 35 -4.40 -6.27 12.35
N ALA A 36 -3.20 -6.72 12.06
CA ALA A 36 -1.96 -6.15 12.57
C ALA A 36 -1.48 -5.07 11.59
N GLY A 37 -1.95 -3.84 11.80
CA GLY A 37 -1.76 -2.74 10.88
C GLY A 37 -2.98 -2.54 9.99
N ARG A 38 -2.84 -1.66 9.02
CA ARG A 38 -3.95 -1.29 8.14
C ARG A 38 -3.47 -1.09 6.71
N LEU A 39 -4.31 -1.52 5.77
CA LEU A 39 -4.23 -1.09 4.39
C LEU A 39 -5.43 -0.19 4.11
N ASP A 40 -5.24 0.82 3.29
CA ASP A 40 -6.34 1.70 2.88
C ASP A 40 -7.38 0.92 2.08
N HIS A 41 -8.59 1.46 2.03
CA HIS A 41 -9.69 0.90 1.24
C HIS A 41 -9.29 0.62 -0.21
N ASP A 42 -8.56 1.55 -0.81
CA ASP A 42 -8.12 1.50 -2.20
C ASP A 42 -6.72 0.89 -2.40
N SER A 43 -6.14 0.30 -1.36
CA SER A 43 -4.89 -0.45 -1.44
C SER A 43 -5.17 -1.95 -1.43
N GLU A 44 -4.23 -2.72 -1.97
CA GLU A 44 -4.34 -4.17 -2.13
C GLU A 44 -3.14 -4.87 -1.51
N GLY A 45 -3.21 -6.18 -1.36
CA GLY A 45 -2.06 -6.99 -1.03
C GLY A 45 -2.02 -7.49 0.40
N LEU A 46 -0.82 -7.74 0.88
CA LEU A 46 -0.60 -8.46 2.12
C LEU A 46 -1.11 -7.73 3.36
N LEU A 47 -2.04 -8.38 4.05
CA LEU A 47 -2.50 -7.99 5.37
C LEU A 47 -2.28 -9.16 6.33
N VAL A 48 -1.64 -8.90 7.45
CA VAL A 48 -1.44 -9.88 8.51
C VAL A 48 -2.53 -9.71 9.56
N LEU A 49 -3.21 -10.81 9.91
CA LEU A 49 -4.19 -10.84 10.98
C LEU A 49 -3.76 -11.86 12.02
N THR A 50 -4.01 -11.58 13.28
CA THR A 50 -3.65 -12.49 14.36
C THR A 50 -4.54 -12.28 15.59
N ASP A 51 -4.64 -13.30 16.42
CA ASP A 51 -5.25 -13.20 17.76
C ASP A 51 -4.20 -12.96 18.85
N ASP A 52 -2.92 -12.90 18.47
CA ASP A 52 -1.80 -12.67 19.40
C ASP A 52 -1.51 -11.17 19.49
N GLY A 53 -1.93 -10.54 20.58
CA GLY A 53 -1.74 -9.11 20.80
C GLY A 53 -0.27 -8.69 20.87
N ALA A 54 0.59 -9.53 21.42
CA ALA A 54 2.03 -9.22 21.48
C ALA A 54 2.65 -9.18 20.08
N LEU A 55 2.29 -10.14 19.22
CA LEU A 55 2.74 -10.16 17.83
C LEU A 55 2.22 -8.96 17.07
N ALA A 56 0.92 -8.66 17.19
CA ALA A 56 0.31 -7.50 16.54
C ALA A 56 1.02 -6.19 16.95
N HIS A 57 1.30 -6.05 18.25
CA HIS A 57 2.02 -4.88 18.76
C HIS A 57 3.42 -4.76 18.14
N ARG A 58 4.17 -5.86 18.09
CA ARG A 58 5.52 -5.85 17.50
C ARG A 58 5.51 -5.47 16.02
N LEU A 59 4.51 -5.93 15.28
CA LEU A 59 4.39 -5.63 13.84
C LEU A 59 4.00 -4.18 13.58
N THR A 60 3.30 -3.54 14.51
CA THR A 60 2.77 -2.19 14.32
C THR A 60 3.52 -1.11 15.08
N ASP A 61 4.34 -1.47 16.07
CA ASP A 61 5.11 -0.51 16.87
C ASP A 61 6.15 0.19 16.00
N PRO A 62 6.15 1.53 15.94
CA PRO A 62 7.15 2.28 15.15
C PRO A 62 8.60 1.97 15.52
N ARG A 63 8.86 1.55 16.75
CA ARG A 63 10.20 1.20 17.22
C ARG A 63 10.70 -0.14 16.67
N HIS A 64 9.81 -1.00 16.21
CA HIS A 64 10.09 -2.34 15.72
C HIS A 64 9.72 -2.54 14.25
N LYS A 65 9.33 -1.46 13.56
CA LYS A 65 8.92 -1.56 12.16
C LYS A 65 10.03 -2.03 11.26
N GLY A 66 9.77 -3.15 10.60
CA GLY A 66 10.58 -3.59 9.49
C GLY A 66 10.30 -2.79 8.22
N ALA A 67 11.16 -2.95 7.24
CA ALA A 67 10.95 -2.38 5.93
C ALA A 67 9.72 -3.02 5.26
N LYS A 68 8.92 -2.19 4.61
CA LYS A 68 7.76 -2.64 3.81
C LYS A 68 8.01 -2.31 2.36
N THR A 69 7.79 -3.29 1.50
CA THR A 69 7.94 -3.13 0.06
C THR A 69 6.58 -2.94 -0.58
N TYR A 70 6.45 -1.89 -1.38
CA TYR A 70 5.22 -1.58 -2.11
C TYR A 70 5.49 -1.64 -3.60
N LEU A 71 4.52 -2.19 -4.33
CA LEU A 71 4.47 -2.11 -5.78
C LEU A 71 3.43 -1.07 -6.15
N VAL A 72 3.83 -0.07 -6.91
CA VAL A 72 3.01 1.10 -7.20
C VAL A 72 2.91 1.28 -8.70
N GLN A 73 1.69 1.20 -9.22
CA GLN A 73 1.43 1.61 -10.60
C GLN A 73 1.13 3.10 -10.60
N VAL A 74 1.92 3.84 -11.34
CA VAL A 74 1.80 5.29 -11.43
C VAL A 74 1.43 5.73 -12.83
N GLU A 75 0.76 6.88 -12.92
CA GLU A 75 0.48 7.54 -14.18
C GLU A 75 1.68 8.40 -14.56
N GLY A 76 2.15 8.27 -15.78
CA GLY A 76 3.34 8.96 -16.27
C GLY A 76 4.55 8.05 -16.36
N GLU A 77 5.61 8.55 -16.96
CA GLU A 77 6.88 7.83 -17.08
C GLU A 77 7.86 8.37 -16.02
N PRO A 78 8.24 7.55 -15.03
CA PRO A 78 9.16 8.01 -13.98
C PRO A 78 10.52 8.35 -14.55
N SER A 79 10.96 9.59 -14.36
CA SER A 79 12.31 10.03 -14.70
C SER A 79 13.29 9.68 -13.57
N GLU A 80 14.58 9.71 -13.89
CA GLU A 80 15.61 9.52 -12.86
C GLU A 80 15.52 10.59 -11.77
N ALA A 81 15.19 11.82 -12.12
CA ALA A 81 15.01 12.91 -11.16
C ALA A 81 13.87 12.63 -10.19
N GLN A 82 12.74 12.12 -10.69
CA GLN A 82 11.59 11.77 -9.86
C GLN A 82 11.91 10.58 -8.93
N VAL A 83 12.57 9.56 -9.45
CA VAL A 83 13.01 8.40 -8.66
C VAL A 83 13.98 8.84 -7.57
N ARG A 84 14.95 9.70 -7.92
CA ARG A 84 15.92 10.24 -6.96
C ARG A 84 15.25 11.07 -5.89
N ALA A 85 14.26 11.90 -6.24
CA ALA A 85 13.52 12.71 -5.29
C ALA A 85 12.79 11.86 -4.25
N LEU A 86 12.20 10.74 -4.66
CA LEU A 86 11.56 9.81 -3.74
C LEU A 86 12.56 9.18 -2.76
N ARG A 87 13.78 8.95 -3.21
CA ARG A 87 14.85 8.37 -2.39
C ARG A 87 15.48 9.40 -1.47
N ASP A 88 15.73 10.60 -1.97
CA ASP A 88 16.38 11.67 -1.20
C ASP A 88 15.43 12.33 -0.20
N GLY A 89 14.15 12.37 -0.53
CA GLY A 89 13.11 12.89 0.32
C GLY A 89 12.22 13.91 -0.35
N VAL A 90 10.94 13.85 -0.04
CA VAL A 90 9.94 14.83 -0.46
C VAL A 90 9.28 15.43 0.76
N VAL A 91 8.99 16.72 0.70
CA VAL A 91 8.33 17.42 1.80
C VAL A 91 6.83 17.25 1.66
N LEU A 92 6.22 16.61 2.65
CA LEU A 92 4.78 16.44 2.78
C LEU A 92 4.25 17.38 3.88
N ASN A 93 2.94 17.47 4.02
CA ASN A 93 2.33 18.33 5.06
C ASN A 93 2.78 17.97 6.47
N ASP A 94 3.07 16.70 6.71
CA ASP A 94 3.47 16.17 8.01
C ASP A 94 4.98 15.91 8.12
N GLY A 95 5.76 16.47 7.22
CA GLY A 95 7.22 16.44 7.28
C GLY A 95 7.87 15.74 6.11
N LEU A 96 9.19 15.66 6.16
CA LEU A 96 9.99 15.00 5.12
C LEU A 96 9.70 13.51 5.10
N ALA A 97 9.49 12.97 3.90
CA ALA A 97 9.27 11.55 3.66
C ALA A 97 10.24 11.05 2.60
N ARG A 98 10.89 9.92 2.87
CA ARG A 98 11.83 9.33 1.91
C ARG A 98 11.66 7.82 1.85
N ALA A 99 11.88 7.29 0.67
CA ALA A 99 11.95 5.85 0.49
C ALA A 99 13.40 5.39 0.68
N GLU A 100 13.56 4.26 1.36
CA GLU A 100 14.87 3.64 1.55
C GLU A 100 15.41 3.11 0.22
N GLU A 101 14.53 2.55 -0.59
CA GLU A 101 14.83 2.08 -1.94
C GLU A 101 13.69 2.45 -2.87
N VAL A 102 14.02 2.83 -4.09
CA VAL A 102 13.06 3.09 -5.17
C VAL A 102 13.68 2.61 -6.47
N GLN A 103 12.92 1.84 -7.24
CA GLN A 103 13.35 1.43 -8.57
C GLN A 103 12.17 1.25 -9.50
N ARG A 104 12.41 1.47 -10.79
CA ARG A 104 11.42 1.12 -11.81
C ARG A 104 11.46 -0.38 -12.03
N VAL A 105 10.28 -0.99 -12.12
CA VAL A 105 10.12 -2.43 -12.32
C VAL A 105 9.08 -2.69 -13.40
N ALA A 106 9.16 -3.88 -14.01
CA ALA A 106 8.10 -4.34 -14.88
C ALA A 106 6.86 -4.71 -14.05
N ALA A 107 5.70 -4.69 -14.68
CA ALA A 107 4.48 -5.16 -14.03
C ALA A 107 4.70 -6.59 -13.52
N PRO A 108 4.36 -6.89 -12.26
CA PRO A 108 4.55 -8.24 -11.72
C PRO A 108 3.74 -9.27 -12.51
N LYS A 109 4.39 -10.37 -12.88
CA LYS A 109 3.72 -11.44 -13.65
C LYS A 109 2.66 -12.18 -12.85
N TRP A 110 2.80 -12.17 -11.52
CA TRP A 110 1.87 -12.82 -10.59
C TRP A 110 0.69 -11.93 -10.20
N LEU A 111 0.64 -10.69 -10.69
CA LEU A 111 -0.35 -9.71 -10.26
C LEU A 111 -1.75 -10.13 -10.73
N TRP A 112 -2.70 -10.13 -9.79
CA TRP A 112 -4.10 -10.41 -10.05
C TRP A 112 -4.76 -9.21 -10.75
N PRO A 113 -5.84 -9.45 -11.53
CA PRO A 113 -6.66 -8.36 -12.06
C PRO A 113 -7.34 -7.59 -10.93
N ARG A 114 -7.38 -6.26 -11.05
CA ARG A 114 -8.14 -5.46 -10.11
C ARG A 114 -9.61 -5.38 -10.52
N ASN A 115 -10.50 -5.47 -9.56
CA ASN A 115 -11.93 -5.28 -9.77
C ASN A 115 -12.44 -4.17 -8.83
N PRO A 116 -12.93 -3.01 -9.36
CA PRO A 116 -13.02 -2.66 -10.78
C PRO A 116 -11.66 -2.42 -11.40
N PRO A 117 -11.54 -2.53 -12.74
CA PRO A 117 -10.28 -2.28 -13.44
C PRO A 117 -9.79 -0.85 -13.23
N VAL A 118 -8.48 -0.67 -13.33
CA VAL A 118 -7.86 0.64 -13.30
C VAL A 118 -8.28 1.44 -14.53
N ARG A 119 -8.67 2.71 -14.32
CA ARG A 119 -8.95 3.61 -15.43
C ARG A 119 -7.65 4.15 -16.00
N PHE A 120 -7.46 3.97 -17.30
CA PHE A 120 -6.32 4.49 -18.01
C PHE A 120 -6.74 5.66 -18.89
N ARG A 121 -5.92 6.71 -18.90
CA ARG A 121 -6.03 7.76 -19.92
C ARG A 121 -5.22 7.32 -21.13
N LYS A 122 -5.84 7.30 -22.32
CA LYS A 122 -5.23 6.76 -23.55
C LYS A 122 -3.89 7.40 -23.91
N SER A 123 -3.72 8.69 -23.60
CA SER A 123 -2.53 9.45 -23.98
C SER A 123 -1.46 9.48 -22.89
N VAL A 124 -1.70 8.85 -21.75
CA VAL A 124 -0.78 8.89 -20.61
C VAL A 124 -0.24 7.50 -20.33
N PRO A 125 1.08 7.29 -20.39
CA PRO A 125 1.66 5.99 -20.06
C PRO A 125 1.52 5.68 -18.58
N THR A 126 1.60 4.39 -18.24
CA THR A 126 1.65 3.93 -16.85
C THR A 126 2.88 3.07 -16.67
N HIS A 127 3.47 3.15 -15.48
CA HIS A 127 4.68 2.41 -15.14
C HIS A 127 4.60 1.91 -13.70
N TRP A 128 5.43 0.94 -13.37
CA TRP A 128 5.50 0.38 -12.03
C TRP A 128 6.77 0.81 -11.32
N LEU A 129 6.63 1.13 -10.04
CA LEU A 129 7.73 1.39 -9.13
C LEU A 129 7.67 0.40 -7.98
N GLU A 130 8.85 0.02 -7.49
CA GLU A 130 8.99 -0.69 -6.23
C GLU A 130 9.60 0.28 -5.22
N LEU A 131 8.89 0.51 -4.12
CA LEU A 131 9.34 1.39 -3.04
C LEU A 131 9.48 0.61 -1.74
N VAL A 132 10.55 0.89 -1.00
CA VAL A 132 10.74 0.34 0.34
C VAL A 132 10.74 1.50 1.34
N ILE A 133 9.85 1.44 2.33
CA ILE A 133 9.78 2.41 3.42
C ILE A 133 9.72 1.70 4.77
N ARG A 134 10.15 2.38 5.83
CA ARG A 134 10.11 1.84 7.20
C ARG A 134 9.04 2.49 8.06
N GLU A 135 8.49 3.58 7.64
CA GLU A 135 7.39 4.25 8.35
C GLU A 135 6.06 3.96 7.66
N GLY A 136 4.96 4.29 8.35
CA GLY A 136 3.63 4.02 7.82
C GLY A 136 2.68 5.16 8.10
N ARG A 137 3.04 6.38 7.67
CA ARG A 137 2.16 7.53 7.79
C ARG A 137 0.94 7.36 6.89
N ASN A 138 -0.16 8.00 7.26
CA ASN A 138 -1.42 7.91 6.53
C ASN A 138 -1.22 8.22 5.04
N ARG A 139 -1.54 7.26 4.18
CA ARG A 139 -1.48 7.36 2.70
C ARG A 139 -0.11 7.84 2.19
N GLN A 140 0.94 7.47 2.88
CA GLN A 140 2.28 8.02 2.64
C GLN A 140 2.80 7.78 1.23
N VAL A 141 2.73 6.55 0.71
CA VAL A 141 3.24 6.22 -0.62
C VAL A 141 2.49 7.02 -1.69
N ARG A 142 1.16 7.12 -1.58
CA ARG A 142 0.33 7.87 -2.51
C ARG A 142 0.68 9.36 -2.51
N ARG A 143 0.91 9.93 -1.34
CA ARG A 143 1.30 11.34 -1.21
C ARG A 143 2.70 11.59 -1.74
N MET A 144 3.62 10.66 -1.52
CA MET A 144 4.99 10.77 -2.02
C MET A 144 5.04 10.76 -3.55
N THR A 145 4.37 9.80 -4.18
CA THR A 145 4.36 9.72 -5.65
C THR A 145 3.65 10.93 -6.26
N ALA A 146 2.54 11.37 -5.67
CA ALA A 146 1.85 12.56 -6.13
C ALA A 146 2.73 13.81 -6.03
N ALA A 147 3.52 13.94 -4.98
CA ALA A 147 4.41 15.08 -4.76
C ALA A 147 5.47 15.23 -5.86
N VAL A 148 5.85 14.14 -6.50
CA VAL A 148 6.81 14.18 -7.62
C VAL A 148 6.12 14.12 -8.99
N GLY A 149 4.80 14.25 -9.03
CA GLY A 149 4.04 14.28 -10.28
C GLY A 149 3.72 12.92 -10.87
N LEU A 150 3.71 11.87 -10.07
CA LEU A 150 3.41 10.50 -10.47
C LEU A 150 2.20 9.97 -9.67
N PRO A 151 0.96 10.35 -10.04
CA PRO A 151 -0.21 9.88 -9.31
C PRO A 151 -0.31 8.36 -9.27
N THR A 152 -0.65 7.82 -8.12
CA THR A 152 -0.82 6.38 -7.95
C THR A 152 -2.15 5.92 -8.54
N LEU A 153 -2.09 4.92 -9.40
CA LEU A 153 -3.26 4.24 -9.97
C LEU A 153 -3.59 2.98 -9.18
N ARG A 154 -2.56 2.25 -8.74
CA ARG A 154 -2.71 0.99 -8.02
C ARG A 154 -1.58 0.83 -7.02
N LEU A 155 -1.91 0.46 -5.78
CA LEU A 155 -0.94 0.25 -4.71
C LEU A 155 -1.12 -1.16 -4.12
N VAL A 156 -0.05 -1.92 -4.15
CA VAL A 156 -0.02 -3.29 -3.65
C VAL A 156 1.05 -3.48 -2.58
#